data_5855e410e6e51f98ec4f832b60578a81
#
_entry.id   5855e410e6e51f98ec4f832b60578a81
#
_cell.length_a   1.000
_cell.length_b   1.000
_cell.length_c   1.000
_cell.angle_alpha   90.00
_cell.angle_beta   90.00
_cell.angle_gamma   90.00
#
_symmetry.space_group_name_H-M   'P 1'
#
loop_
_entity.id
_entity.type
_entity.pdbx_description
1 polymer ?
#
loop_
_entity_poly.entity_id
_entity_poly.type
_entity_poly.pdbx_seq_one_letter_code
_entity_poly.pdbx_strand_id
1 'polypeptide(L)'
;MPGQHPDPIRLPDLDGNLVELAAIAPGRPLLVNVWASWCGPCVEEMPELQRFAAAQGADGVQVVGLALDEAEAVRAFLRQVPVDYPILLDRPGPADASVRLGNTRGLLPYTVLLDRQRRVLRQKLGPFQPGEIADWAAAGTGPD
;
A
#
# COMPACT_ATOMS: atom_id res chain seq x y z
N MET A 1 6.74 1.41 -15.85
CA MET A 1 5.50 1.17 -15.12
C MET A 1 4.46 2.28 -15.17
N PRO A 2 4.77 3.57 -15.12
CA PRO A 2 3.72 4.60 -15.16
C PRO A 2 2.78 4.44 -16.35
N GLY A 3 1.49 4.57 -16.10
CA GLY A 3 0.45 4.40 -17.11
C GLY A 3 0.02 2.96 -17.38
N GLN A 4 0.73 2.00 -16.83
CA GLN A 4 0.42 0.58 -17.06
C GLN A 4 -0.54 0.04 -15.99
N HIS A 5 -1.34 -0.95 -16.39
CA HIS A 5 -2.13 -1.74 -15.45
C HIS A 5 -1.28 -2.88 -14.92
N PRO A 6 -1.14 -3.03 -13.61
CA PRO A 6 -0.51 -4.24 -13.07
C PRO A 6 -1.35 -5.47 -13.41
N ASP A 7 -0.71 -6.63 -13.50
CA ASP A 7 -1.44 -7.89 -13.60
C ASP A 7 -2.30 -8.08 -12.34
N PRO A 8 -3.43 -8.81 -12.46
CA PRO A 8 -4.29 -9.03 -11.30
C PRO A 8 -3.55 -9.62 -10.11
N ILE A 9 -3.81 -9.06 -8.93
CA ILE A 9 -3.19 -9.48 -7.68
C ILE A 9 -4.31 -9.87 -6.71
N ARG A 10 -4.28 -11.12 -6.26
CA ARG A 10 -5.20 -11.64 -5.25
C ARG A 10 -4.39 -12.16 -4.08
N LEU A 11 -4.66 -11.64 -2.90
CA LEU A 11 -3.93 -11.98 -1.70
C LEU A 11 -4.88 -12.13 -0.53
N PRO A 12 -4.51 -12.93 0.48
CA PRO A 12 -5.32 -13.03 1.68
C PRO A 12 -5.23 -11.75 2.50
N ASP A 13 -6.33 -11.40 3.15
CA ASP A 13 -6.33 -10.41 4.21
C ASP A 13 -5.95 -11.09 5.54
N LEU A 14 -6.06 -10.37 6.66
CA LEU A 14 -5.69 -10.91 7.97
C LEU A 14 -6.61 -12.04 8.45
N ASP A 15 -7.81 -12.12 7.89
CA ASP A 15 -8.77 -13.18 8.24
C ASP A 15 -8.70 -14.37 7.29
N GLY A 16 -7.77 -14.34 6.33
CA GLY A 16 -7.59 -15.41 5.37
C GLY A 16 -8.51 -15.32 4.15
N ASN A 17 -9.31 -14.27 4.04
CA ASN A 17 -10.17 -14.07 2.88
C ASN A 17 -9.36 -13.57 1.70
N LEU A 18 -9.57 -14.17 0.54
CA LEU A 18 -8.86 -13.77 -0.68
C LEU A 18 -9.45 -12.47 -1.21
N VAL A 19 -8.60 -11.47 -1.41
CA VAL A 19 -8.99 -10.13 -1.84
C VAL A 19 -8.27 -9.78 -3.13
N GLU A 20 -9.01 -9.29 -4.12
CA GLU A 20 -8.40 -8.74 -5.33
C GLU A 20 -8.05 -7.27 -5.08
N LEU A 21 -6.77 -6.93 -5.23
CA LEU A 21 -6.29 -5.58 -4.95
C LEU A 21 -7.04 -4.52 -5.73
N ALA A 22 -7.24 -4.74 -7.03
CA ALA A 22 -7.88 -3.75 -7.89
C ALA A 22 -9.37 -3.53 -7.56
N ALA A 23 -9.99 -4.44 -6.82
CA ALA A 23 -11.39 -4.35 -6.45
C ALA A 23 -11.62 -3.59 -5.13
N ILE A 24 -10.55 -3.22 -4.43
CA ILE A 24 -10.67 -2.45 -3.19
C ILE A 24 -11.08 -1.01 -3.55
N ALA A 25 -12.11 -0.51 -2.88
CA ALA A 25 -12.57 0.88 -3.03
C ALA A 25 -12.70 1.31 -4.49
N PRO A 26 -13.62 0.70 -5.26
CA PRO A 26 -13.78 1.03 -6.68
C PRO A 26 -14.02 2.53 -6.89
N GLY A 27 -13.39 3.09 -7.91
CA GLY A 27 -13.54 4.50 -8.25
C GLY A 27 -12.66 5.45 -7.45
N ARG A 28 -11.85 4.93 -6.53
CA ARG A 28 -10.91 5.73 -5.75
C ARG A 28 -9.46 5.39 -6.13
N PRO A 29 -8.55 6.38 -6.11
CA PRO A 29 -7.13 6.04 -6.26
C PRO A 29 -6.68 5.16 -5.10
N LEU A 30 -5.73 4.27 -5.36
CA LEU A 30 -5.15 3.41 -4.31
C LEU A 30 -3.71 3.81 -4.05
N LEU A 31 -3.37 3.98 -2.78
CA LEU A 31 -1.99 4.09 -2.34
C LEU A 31 -1.64 2.77 -1.66
N VAL A 32 -0.82 1.96 -2.32
CA VAL A 32 -0.40 0.66 -1.80
C VAL A 32 0.98 0.81 -1.19
N ASN A 33 1.05 0.64 0.13
CA ASN A 33 2.30 0.72 0.89
C ASN A 33 2.75 -0.69 1.22
N VAL A 34 3.92 -1.07 0.70
CA VAL A 34 4.51 -2.38 0.96
C VAL A 34 5.45 -2.28 2.15
N TRP A 35 5.25 -3.14 3.13
CA TRP A 35 5.94 -3.05 4.42
C TRP A 35 6.12 -4.43 5.04
N ALA A 36 6.80 -4.47 6.18
CA ALA A 36 6.90 -5.66 7.01
C ALA A 36 7.13 -5.24 8.45
N SER A 37 6.70 -6.06 9.39
CA SER A 37 6.86 -5.76 10.82
C SER A 37 8.32 -5.74 11.27
N TRP A 38 9.19 -6.43 10.52
CA TRP A 38 10.63 -6.47 10.78
C TRP A 38 11.40 -5.33 10.11
N CYS A 39 10.74 -4.46 9.39
CA CYS A 39 11.37 -3.35 8.66
C CYS A 39 11.23 -2.06 9.46
N GLY A 40 12.32 -1.58 10.06
CA GLY A 40 12.31 -0.37 10.90
C GLY A 40 11.73 0.86 10.22
N PRO A 41 12.26 1.29 9.06
CA PRO A 41 11.71 2.45 8.36
C PRO A 41 10.25 2.30 7.96
N CYS A 42 9.79 1.07 7.66
CA CYS A 42 8.39 0.81 7.34
C CYS A 42 7.49 1.16 8.53
N VAL A 43 7.86 0.62 9.71
CA VAL A 43 7.01 0.79 10.88
C VAL A 43 7.04 2.22 11.41
N GLU A 44 8.14 2.93 11.19
CA GLU A 44 8.26 4.33 11.62
C GLU A 44 7.29 5.25 10.88
N GLU A 45 6.95 4.96 9.62
CA GLU A 45 6.05 5.82 8.86
C GLU A 45 4.57 5.44 9.00
N MET A 46 4.25 4.30 9.59
CA MET A 46 2.85 3.83 9.66
C MET A 46 1.91 4.77 10.41
N PRO A 47 2.30 5.42 11.51
CA PRO A 47 1.40 6.39 12.13
C PRO A 47 1.02 7.55 11.20
N GLU A 48 1.96 8.03 10.38
CA GLU A 48 1.68 9.09 9.43
C GLU A 48 0.79 8.60 8.28
N LEU A 49 1.01 7.37 7.81
CA LEU A 49 0.12 6.76 6.81
C LEU A 49 -1.30 6.64 7.35
N GLN A 50 -1.45 6.24 8.61
CA GLN A 50 -2.77 6.14 9.24
C GLN A 50 -3.44 7.51 9.34
N ARG A 51 -2.70 8.53 9.71
CA ARG A 51 -3.24 9.90 9.76
C ARG A 51 -3.68 10.36 8.38
N PHE A 52 -2.85 10.10 7.37
CA PHE A 52 -3.21 10.43 5.99
C PHE A 52 -4.47 9.69 5.56
N ALA A 53 -4.56 8.38 5.82
CA ALA A 53 -5.72 7.57 5.47
C ALA A 53 -6.99 8.08 6.14
N ALA A 54 -6.91 8.41 7.42
CA ALA A 54 -8.04 8.90 8.20
C ALA A 54 -8.54 10.26 7.71
N ALA A 55 -7.67 11.07 7.12
CA ALA A 55 -8.01 12.38 6.61
C ALA A 55 -8.66 12.34 5.22
N GLN A 56 -8.65 11.19 4.55
CA GLN A 56 -9.25 11.07 3.22
C GLN A 56 -10.77 10.99 3.30
N GLY A 57 -11.45 11.71 2.42
CA GLY A 57 -12.90 11.60 2.28
C GLY A 57 -13.28 10.39 1.43
N ALA A 58 -14.58 10.22 1.22
CA ALA A 58 -15.10 9.07 0.48
C ALA A 58 -14.59 8.97 -0.95
N ASP A 59 -14.22 10.09 -1.56
CA ASP A 59 -13.69 10.14 -2.93
C ASP A 59 -12.18 10.30 -2.96
N GLY A 60 -11.55 10.34 -1.79
CA GLY A 60 -10.09 10.50 -1.69
C GLY A 60 -9.32 9.21 -1.93
N VAL A 61 -8.03 9.27 -1.63
CA VAL A 61 -7.13 8.13 -1.81
C VAL A 61 -7.44 7.05 -0.77
N GLN A 62 -7.58 5.82 -1.22
CA GLN A 62 -7.68 4.66 -0.33
C GLN A 62 -6.29 4.09 -0.10
N VAL A 63 -5.87 4.04 1.16
CA VAL A 63 -4.61 3.39 1.53
C VAL A 63 -4.84 1.89 1.70
N VAL A 64 -3.88 1.10 1.23
CA VAL A 64 -3.85 -0.35 1.41
C VAL A 64 -2.45 -0.71 1.86
N GLY A 65 -2.33 -1.46 2.94
CA GLY A 65 -1.05 -2.01 3.37
C GLY A 65 -0.85 -3.39 2.77
N LEU A 66 0.31 -3.63 2.17
CA LEU A 66 0.67 -4.94 1.65
C LEU A 66 1.88 -5.41 2.46
N ALA A 67 1.65 -6.34 3.38
CA ALA A 67 2.71 -6.83 4.27
C ALA A 67 3.38 -8.06 3.69
N LEU A 68 4.70 -7.99 3.49
CA LEU A 68 5.51 -9.14 3.10
C LEU A 68 5.96 -9.84 4.38
N ASP A 69 5.02 -10.55 5.02
CA ASP A 69 5.21 -11.03 6.38
C ASP A 69 4.17 -12.10 6.72
N GLU A 70 4.33 -12.71 7.88
CA GLU A 70 3.38 -13.68 8.40
C GLU A 70 2.21 -12.98 9.11
N ALA A 71 1.01 -13.53 8.97
CA ALA A 71 -0.19 -12.94 9.56
C ALA A 71 -0.06 -12.72 11.07
N GLU A 72 0.54 -13.67 11.78
CA GLU A 72 0.68 -13.60 13.22
C GLU A 72 1.57 -12.41 13.65
N ALA A 73 2.69 -12.22 12.94
CA ALA A 73 3.60 -11.10 13.22
C ALA A 73 2.92 -9.76 12.92
N VAL A 74 2.16 -9.69 11.84
CA VAL A 74 1.44 -8.48 11.45
C VAL A 74 0.37 -8.15 12.49
N ARG A 75 -0.40 -9.16 12.93
CA ARG A 75 -1.41 -8.94 13.96
C ARG A 75 -0.81 -8.45 15.27
N ALA A 76 0.32 -9.04 15.68
CA ALA A 76 0.99 -8.62 16.90
C ALA A 76 1.44 -7.15 16.80
N PHE A 77 1.99 -6.76 15.66
CA PHE A 77 2.40 -5.38 15.43
C PHE A 77 1.20 -4.43 15.45
N LEU A 78 0.11 -4.78 14.77
CA LEU A 78 -1.06 -3.91 14.66
C LEU A 78 -1.82 -3.73 15.97
N ARG A 79 -1.61 -4.61 16.95
CA ARG A 79 -2.15 -4.40 18.30
C ARG A 79 -1.50 -3.20 18.99
N GLN A 80 -0.25 -2.90 18.62
CA GLN A 80 0.48 -1.77 19.19
C GLN A 80 0.38 -0.51 18.33
N VAL A 81 0.29 -0.68 17.01
CA VAL A 81 0.18 0.43 16.06
C VAL A 81 -1.02 0.15 15.15
N PRO A 82 -2.26 0.41 15.64
CA PRO A 82 -3.45 0.09 14.85
C PRO A 82 -3.58 0.98 13.62
N VAL A 83 -4.10 0.38 12.54
CA VAL A 83 -4.47 1.10 11.33
C VAL A 83 -5.88 0.70 10.93
N ASP A 84 -6.58 1.61 10.24
CA ASP A 84 -7.97 1.39 9.82
C ASP A 84 -8.10 0.95 8.37
N TYR A 85 -7.01 1.03 7.60
CA TYR A 85 -7.05 0.64 6.19
C TYR A 85 -6.80 -0.86 6.03
N PRO A 86 -7.24 -1.45 4.89
CA PRO A 86 -7.07 -2.88 4.65
C PRO A 86 -5.61 -3.30 4.61
N ILE A 87 -5.34 -4.50 5.13
CA ILE A 87 -4.02 -5.12 5.10
C ILE A 87 -4.12 -6.42 4.31
N LEU A 88 -3.28 -6.55 3.29
CA LEU A 88 -3.11 -7.80 2.54
C LEU A 88 -1.75 -8.39 2.87
N LEU A 89 -1.63 -9.70 2.70
CA LEU A 89 -0.42 -10.43 3.06
C LEU A 89 0.16 -11.14 1.86
N ASP A 90 1.49 -11.14 1.77
CA ASP A 90 2.21 -11.98 0.82
C ASP A 90 3.52 -12.40 1.44
N ARG A 91 4.20 -13.34 0.82
CA ARG A 91 5.53 -13.78 1.25
C ARG A 91 6.58 -13.10 0.41
N PRO A 92 7.70 -12.63 1.02
CA PRO A 92 8.79 -12.04 0.24
C PRO A 92 9.36 -13.07 -0.74
N GLY A 93 9.65 -12.61 -1.95
CA GLY A 93 10.24 -13.48 -2.95
C GLY A 93 10.46 -12.74 -4.25
N PRO A 94 11.15 -13.36 -5.23
CA PRO A 94 11.51 -12.67 -6.48
C PRO A 94 10.33 -12.31 -7.36
N ALA A 95 9.14 -12.84 -7.08
CA ALA A 95 7.94 -12.56 -7.84
C ALA A 95 6.75 -12.22 -6.92
N ASP A 96 7.04 -11.69 -5.71
CA ASP A 96 5.96 -11.32 -4.81
C ASP A 96 5.15 -10.14 -5.38
N ALA A 97 4.04 -9.82 -4.72
CA ALA A 97 3.13 -8.80 -5.23
C ALA A 97 3.80 -7.43 -5.36
N SER A 98 4.76 -7.10 -4.47
CA SER A 98 5.45 -5.81 -4.58
C SER A 98 6.30 -5.74 -5.85
N VAL A 99 6.95 -6.84 -6.22
CA VAL A 99 7.72 -6.91 -7.47
C VAL A 99 6.79 -6.72 -8.67
N ARG A 100 5.63 -7.35 -8.62
CA ARG A 100 4.62 -7.22 -9.67
C ARG A 100 4.06 -5.79 -9.76
N LEU A 101 4.16 -5.03 -8.68
CA LEU A 101 3.79 -3.61 -8.65
C LEU A 101 4.96 -2.68 -8.95
N GLY A 102 6.09 -3.21 -9.36
CA GLY A 102 7.22 -2.40 -9.80
C GLY A 102 8.40 -2.33 -8.86
N ASN A 103 8.34 -3.01 -7.70
CA ASN A 103 9.44 -3.03 -6.74
C ASN A 103 10.53 -4.02 -7.19
N THR A 104 11.18 -3.70 -8.30
CA THR A 104 12.15 -4.61 -8.92
C THR A 104 13.43 -4.77 -8.11
N ARG A 105 13.69 -3.84 -7.18
CA ARG A 105 14.86 -3.91 -6.29
C ARG A 105 14.58 -4.68 -5.00
N GLY A 106 13.32 -5.00 -4.73
CA GLY A 106 12.93 -5.75 -3.56
C GLY A 106 13.19 -5.04 -2.23
N LEU A 107 13.23 -3.71 -2.23
CA LEU A 107 13.52 -2.93 -1.03
C LEU A 107 12.22 -2.46 -0.36
N LEU A 108 12.26 -2.29 0.95
CA LEU A 108 11.12 -1.81 1.75
C LEU A 108 11.53 -0.57 2.55
N PRO A 109 10.61 0.37 2.81
CA PRO A 109 9.26 0.39 2.29
C PRO A 109 9.21 0.74 0.80
N TYR A 110 8.16 0.32 0.13
CA TYR A 110 7.89 0.66 -1.26
C TYR A 110 6.45 1.09 -1.37
N THR A 111 6.17 2.17 -2.12
CA THR A 111 4.81 2.67 -2.26
C THR A 111 4.50 2.89 -3.72
N VAL A 112 3.31 2.47 -4.14
CA VAL A 112 2.81 2.71 -5.48
C VAL A 112 1.46 3.37 -5.40
N LEU A 113 1.25 4.38 -6.25
CA LEU A 113 -0.04 5.07 -6.37
C LEU A 113 -0.70 4.63 -7.67
N LEU A 114 -1.90 4.09 -7.56
CA LEU A 114 -2.71 3.69 -8.71
C LEU A 114 -3.85 4.68 -8.89
N ASP A 115 -4.14 5.04 -10.14
CA ASP A 115 -5.25 5.94 -10.43
C ASP A 115 -6.61 5.22 -10.29
N ARG A 116 -7.70 5.94 -10.56
CA ARG A 116 -9.05 5.38 -10.45
C ARG A 116 -9.29 4.20 -11.40
N GLN A 117 -8.52 4.13 -12.49
CA GLN A 117 -8.57 3.02 -13.44
C GLN A 117 -7.51 1.95 -13.15
N ARG A 118 -6.82 2.07 -12.01
CA ARG A 118 -5.79 1.12 -11.55
C ARG A 118 -4.52 1.12 -12.39
N ARG A 119 -4.25 2.21 -13.09
CA ARG A 119 -2.97 2.39 -13.77
C ARG A 119 -1.96 2.98 -12.78
N VAL A 120 -0.70 2.61 -12.94
CA VAL A 120 0.36 3.13 -12.08
C VAL A 120 0.59 4.61 -12.39
N LEU A 121 0.47 5.46 -11.37
CA LEU A 121 0.76 6.89 -11.48
C LEU A 121 2.14 7.23 -10.98
N ARG A 122 2.49 6.79 -9.79
CA ARG A 122 3.77 7.09 -9.15
C ARG A 122 4.28 5.90 -8.37
N GLN A 123 5.60 5.86 -8.23
CA GLN A 123 6.28 4.84 -7.45
C GLN A 123 7.29 5.53 -6.55
N LYS A 124 7.44 5.04 -5.32
CA LYS A 124 8.43 5.56 -4.40
C LYS A 124 9.15 4.41 -3.70
N LEU A 125 10.45 4.39 -3.84
CA LEU A 125 11.32 3.48 -3.13
C LEU A 125 11.84 4.19 -1.88
N GLY A 126 11.68 3.56 -0.72
CA GLY A 126 12.09 4.14 0.55
C GLY A 126 10.98 4.89 1.26
N PRO A 127 11.26 5.34 2.50
CA PRO A 127 10.24 6.01 3.31
C PRO A 127 9.95 7.43 2.85
N PHE A 128 8.75 7.91 3.19
CA PHE A 128 8.40 9.31 2.99
C PHE A 128 9.05 10.17 4.06
N GLN A 129 9.40 11.40 3.66
CA GLN A 129 9.76 12.42 4.63
C GLN A 129 8.51 12.89 5.37
N PRO A 130 8.65 13.45 6.59
CA PRO A 130 7.49 13.98 7.29
C PRO A 130 6.74 14.99 6.43
N GLY A 131 5.42 14.80 6.28
CA GLY A 131 4.56 15.68 5.51
C GLY A 131 4.58 15.46 4.00
N GLU A 132 5.39 14.56 3.49
CA GLU A 132 5.52 14.32 2.05
C GLU A 132 4.33 13.58 1.46
N ILE A 133 3.67 12.71 2.23
CA ILE A 133 2.67 11.78 1.71
C ILE A 133 1.53 12.51 1.00
N ALA A 134 0.99 13.57 1.62
CA ALA A 134 -0.16 14.28 1.06
C ALA A 134 0.15 14.88 -0.31
N ASP A 135 1.31 15.52 -0.45
CA ASP A 135 1.72 16.11 -1.72
C ASP A 135 2.00 15.03 -2.77
N TRP A 136 2.67 13.96 -2.34
CA TRP A 136 2.99 12.87 -3.25
C TRP A 136 1.74 12.18 -3.78
N ALA A 137 0.74 11.98 -2.93
CA ALA A 137 -0.49 11.31 -3.28
C ALA A 137 -1.49 12.22 -4.01
N ALA A 138 -1.25 13.54 -4.04
CA ALA A 138 -2.15 14.49 -4.68
C ALA A 138 -2.33 14.22 -6.17
N ALA A 139 -1.38 13.56 -6.82
CA ALA A 139 -1.49 13.18 -8.22
C ALA A 139 -2.70 12.27 -8.49
N GLY A 140 -3.12 11.47 -7.49
CA GLY A 140 -4.27 10.57 -7.62
C GLY A 140 -5.62 11.25 -7.47
N THR A 141 -5.66 12.47 -6.94
CA THR A 141 -6.91 13.19 -6.64
C THR A 141 -7.24 14.27 -7.64
N GLY A 142 -6.37 14.52 -8.62
CA GLY A 142 -6.63 15.50 -9.66
C GLY A 142 -7.63 14.99 -10.68
N PRO A 143 -8.12 15.88 -11.56
CA PRO A 143 -8.97 15.46 -12.67
C PRO A 143 -8.19 14.56 -13.61
N ASP A 144 -8.84 13.52 -14.10
CA ASP A 144 -8.22 12.60 -15.06
C ASP A 144 -8.26 13.14 -16.49
#